data_7da81676db2d0840fa0fb6f27d16c25b
#
_entry.id   7da81676db2d0840fa0fb6f27d16c25b
#
_cell.length_a   1.000
_cell.length_b   1.000
_cell.length_c   1.000
_cell.angle_alpha   90.00
_cell.angle_beta   90.00
_cell.angle_gamma   90.00
#
_symmetry.space_group_name_H-M   'P 1'
#
loop_
_entity.id
_entity.type
_entity.pdbx_description
1 polymer ?
#
loop_
_entity_poly.entity_id
_entity_poly.type
_entity_poly.pdbx_seq_one_letter_code
_entity_poly.pdbx_strand_id
1 'polypeptide(L)'
;MEILVITKKKKTMKEMKFKVGDIVKVKSLDWYNSNKTKDGSVTVEGPFAFTNNMKKLCGKFFCIEKIDEVCISLKTQKDSGFHSWMLEDQVYELEEVDLSKEEVNVNDPKFFTRNLVPLWIEGKLILPIYKAVPAVTKFQPFQKVLVKDMASINDCFTVWSIDFYSYFDMESHKHRCLGGLWDHCVPYEGNEHLLGTREETC
;
A
#
# COMPACT_ATOMS: atom_id res chain seq x y z
N MET A 1 31.07 -39.49 -17.03
CA MET A 1 30.15 -38.54 -17.70
C MET A 1 29.19 -38.07 -16.61
N GLU A 2 29.57 -36.98 -15.93
CA GLU A 2 28.75 -36.42 -14.83
C GLU A 2 27.67 -35.53 -15.41
N ILE A 3 26.42 -35.84 -15.07
CA ILE A 3 25.26 -35.04 -15.45
C ILE A 3 25.17 -33.88 -14.47
N LEU A 4 25.50 -32.67 -14.93
CA LEU A 4 25.36 -31.44 -14.19
C LEU A 4 23.85 -31.10 -14.05
N VAL A 5 23.24 -31.44 -12.91
CA VAL A 5 21.86 -31.04 -12.60
C VAL A 5 21.87 -29.57 -12.21
N ILE A 6 21.54 -28.71 -13.17
CA ILE A 6 21.32 -27.28 -12.92
C ILE A 6 19.96 -27.15 -12.22
N THR A 7 19.95 -27.18 -10.89
CA THR A 7 18.78 -26.76 -10.11
C THR A 7 18.59 -25.26 -10.27
N LYS A 8 17.67 -24.85 -11.16
CA LYS A 8 17.15 -23.48 -11.18
C LYS A 8 16.58 -23.20 -9.78
N LYS A 9 17.30 -22.43 -8.95
CA LYS A 9 16.73 -21.84 -7.75
C LYS A 9 15.48 -21.07 -8.18
N LYS A 10 14.28 -21.59 -7.82
CA LYS A 10 13.05 -20.80 -7.85
C LYS A 10 13.32 -19.56 -7.01
N LYS A 11 13.36 -18.38 -7.66
CA LYS A 11 13.41 -17.10 -6.99
C LYS A 11 12.11 -17.04 -6.18
N THR A 12 12.20 -17.27 -4.86
CA THR A 12 11.08 -17.16 -3.94
C THR A 12 10.47 -15.78 -4.15
N MET A 13 9.19 -15.75 -4.53
CA MET A 13 8.44 -14.50 -4.62
C MET A 13 8.57 -13.79 -3.27
N LYS A 14 9.06 -12.56 -3.29
CA LYS A 14 8.99 -11.63 -2.17
C LYS A 14 7.54 -11.71 -1.67
N GLU A 15 7.31 -12.03 -0.39
CA GLU A 15 5.96 -12.16 0.17
C GLU A 15 5.11 -10.99 -0.27
N MET A 16 3.99 -11.28 -0.93
CA MET A 16 3.13 -10.21 -1.43
C MET A 16 2.52 -9.50 -0.25
N LYS A 17 2.85 -8.22 -0.12
CA LYS A 17 2.40 -7.31 0.94
C LYS A 17 0.87 -7.17 1.00
N PHE A 18 0.17 -7.51 -0.08
CA PHE A 18 -1.26 -7.33 -0.26
C PHE A 18 -2.01 -8.66 -0.25
N LYS A 19 -3.28 -8.63 0.15
CA LYS A 19 -4.22 -9.76 0.11
C LYS A 19 -5.53 -9.37 -0.58
N VAL A 20 -6.27 -10.37 -1.03
CA VAL A 20 -7.60 -10.19 -1.61
C VAL A 20 -8.50 -9.49 -0.60
N GLY A 21 -9.22 -8.47 -1.07
CA GLY A 21 -10.08 -7.63 -0.24
C GLY A 21 -9.41 -6.34 0.24
N ASP A 22 -8.08 -6.23 0.18
CA ASP A 22 -7.40 -4.99 0.53
C ASP A 22 -7.82 -3.84 -0.39
N ILE A 23 -7.94 -2.65 0.18
CA ILE A 23 -8.10 -1.42 -0.58
C ILE A 23 -6.73 -0.80 -0.76
N VAL A 24 -6.36 -0.59 -2.02
CA VAL A 24 -5.06 -0.07 -2.43
C VAL A 24 -5.23 1.16 -3.30
N LYS A 25 -4.21 2.00 -3.33
CA LYS A 25 -4.17 3.19 -4.17
C LYS A 25 -3.15 3.01 -5.28
N VAL A 26 -3.53 3.33 -6.50
CA VAL A 26 -2.60 3.36 -7.64
C VAL A 26 -1.65 4.55 -7.47
N LYS A 27 -0.38 4.38 -7.80
CA LYS A 27 0.64 5.45 -7.76
C LYS A 27 0.10 6.76 -8.36
N SER A 28 0.62 7.88 -7.86
CA SER A 28 0.17 9.21 -8.24
C SER A 28 0.44 9.55 -9.72
N LEU A 29 -0.26 10.56 -10.24
CA LEU A 29 0.01 11.09 -11.58
C LEU A 29 1.41 11.70 -11.68
N ASP A 30 1.91 12.31 -10.61
CA ASP A 30 3.26 12.87 -10.56
C ASP A 30 4.31 11.77 -10.65
N TRP A 31 4.11 10.65 -9.92
CA TRP A 31 4.95 9.47 -10.07
C TRP A 31 4.97 8.98 -11.52
N TYR A 32 3.81 8.83 -12.17
CA TYR A 32 3.74 8.43 -13.57
C TYR A 32 4.50 9.39 -14.48
N ASN A 33 4.27 10.71 -14.33
CA ASN A 33 4.91 11.73 -15.18
C ASN A 33 6.44 11.77 -15.00
N SER A 34 6.93 11.50 -13.79
CA SER A 34 8.37 11.49 -13.49
C SER A 34 9.10 10.22 -13.95
N ASN A 35 8.37 9.11 -14.15
CA ASN A 35 8.99 7.81 -14.45
C ASN A 35 8.67 7.30 -15.86
N LYS A 36 7.74 7.92 -16.60
CA LYS A 36 7.37 7.46 -17.94
C LYS A 36 8.49 7.65 -18.94
N THR A 37 8.64 6.69 -19.83
CA THR A 37 9.49 6.73 -21.00
C THR A 37 8.87 7.55 -22.13
N LYS A 38 9.56 7.72 -23.25
CA LYS A 38 9.08 8.50 -24.41
C LYS A 38 7.82 7.93 -25.05
N ASP A 39 7.61 6.62 -24.97
CA ASP A 39 6.42 5.91 -25.44
C ASP A 39 5.22 6.01 -24.48
N GLY A 40 5.39 6.65 -23.31
CA GLY A 40 4.36 6.83 -22.29
C GLY A 40 4.12 5.62 -21.40
N SER A 41 5.07 4.68 -21.34
CA SER A 41 5.03 3.56 -20.41
C SER A 41 5.98 3.77 -19.23
N VAL A 42 5.70 3.14 -18.08
CA VAL A 42 6.63 2.98 -16.96
C VAL A 42 6.91 1.51 -16.78
N THR A 43 8.17 1.12 -16.77
CA THR A 43 8.62 -0.25 -16.49
C THR A 43 9.67 -0.20 -15.40
N VAL A 44 9.44 -0.92 -14.30
CA VAL A 44 10.37 -0.99 -13.16
C VAL A 44 11.00 -2.37 -13.10
N GLU A 45 10.18 -3.43 -13.10
CA GLU A 45 10.65 -4.81 -13.00
C GLU A 45 9.83 -5.74 -13.89
N GLY A 46 10.53 -6.66 -14.58
CA GLY A 46 9.92 -7.73 -15.37
C GLY A 46 9.19 -7.26 -16.62
N PRO A 47 8.28 -8.09 -17.17
CA PRO A 47 7.58 -7.80 -18.42
C PRO A 47 6.37 -6.86 -18.27
N PHE A 48 6.09 -6.38 -17.08
CA PHE A 48 4.91 -5.56 -16.81
C PHE A 48 5.22 -4.08 -17.00
N ALA A 49 4.30 -3.37 -17.66
CA ALA A 49 4.38 -1.93 -17.88
C ALA A 49 3.12 -1.24 -17.37
N PHE A 50 3.28 -0.12 -16.68
CA PHE A 50 2.19 0.82 -16.43
C PHE A 50 2.02 1.68 -17.69
N THR A 51 0.97 1.39 -18.44
CA THR A 51 0.76 1.97 -19.77
C THR A 51 0.06 3.33 -19.70
N ASN A 52 0.11 4.09 -20.82
CA ASN A 52 -0.60 5.37 -20.93
C ASN A 52 -2.12 5.22 -20.70
N ASN A 53 -2.73 4.08 -21.05
CA ASN A 53 -4.15 3.82 -20.78
C ASN A 53 -4.47 3.71 -19.28
N MET A 54 -3.48 3.32 -18.47
CA MET A 54 -3.62 3.22 -17.01
C MET A 54 -3.46 4.57 -16.30
N LYS A 55 -2.96 5.60 -16.99
CA LYS A 55 -2.79 6.96 -16.45
C LYS A 55 -4.06 7.50 -15.77
N LYS A 56 -5.25 7.22 -16.33
CA LYS A 56 -6.55 7.62 -15.77
C LYS A 56 -6.85 6.98 -14.40
N LEU A 57 -6.08 5.97 -13.99
CA LEU A 57 -6.22 5.25 -12.73
C LEU A 57 -5.30 5.81 -11.63
N CYS A 58 -4.33 6.67 -12.00
CA CYS A 58 -3.40 7.27 -11.04
C CYS A 58 -4.14 7.97 -9.89
N GLY A 59 -3.69 7.71 -8.67
CA GLY A 59 -4.24 8.28 -7.44
C GLY A 59 -5.61 7.73 -7.01
N LYS A 60 -6.19 6.80 -7.77
CA LYS A 60 -7.50 6.20 -7.46
C LYS A 60 -7.36 4.98 -6.56
N PHE A 61 -8.41 4.72 -5.79
CA PHE A 61 -8.52 3.60 -4.87
C PHE A 61 -9.29 2.45 -5.51
N PHE A 62 -8.83 1.22 -5.23
CA PHE A 62 -9.45 -0.02 -5.73
C PHE A 62 -9.37 -1.11 -4.67
N CYS A 63 -10.36 -2.01 -4.68
CA CYS A 63 -10.30 -3.24 -3.92
C CYS A 63 -9.58 -4.32 -4.75
N ILE A 64 -8.69 -5.06 -4.14
CA ILE A 64 -8.05 -6.23 -4.76
C ILE A 64 -9.08 -7.35 -4.89
N GLU A 65 -9.33 -7.78 -6.11
CA GLU A 65 -10.27 -8.87 -6.41
C GLU A 65 -9.56 -10.23 -6.43
N LYS A 66 -8.34 -10.27 -6.98
CA LYS A 66 -7.55 -11.49 -7.14
C LYS A 66 -6.07 -11.19 -7.14
N ILE A 67 -5.29 -12.12 -6.63
CA ILE A 67 -3.84 -12.11 -6.69
C ILE A 67 -3.39 -13.43 -7.31
N ASP A 68 -2.71 -13.34 -8.45
CA ASP A 68 -2.07 -14.46 -9.11
C ASP A 68 -0.55 -14.40 -8.89
N GLU A 69 0.19 -15.43 -9.34
CA GLU A 69 1.66 -15.50 -9.20
C GLU A 69 2.39 -14.30 -9.83
N VAL A 70 1.78 -13.63 -10.79
CA VAL A 70 2.42 -12.58 -11.60
C VAL A 70 1.72 -11.24 -11.59
N CYS A 71 0.42 -11.18 -11.19
CA CYS A 71 -0.31 -9.91 -11.21
C CYS A 71 -1.41 -9.82 -10.15
N ILE A 72 -1.81 -8.59 -9.87
CA ILE A 72 -2.91 -8.20 -9.00
C ILE A 72 -4.05 -7.71 -9.89
N SER A 73 -5.23 -8.30 -9.73
CA SER A 73 -6.46 -7.85 -10.40
C SER A 73 -7.23 -6.93 -9.47
N LEU A 74 -7.58 -5.74 -9.97
CA LEU A 74 -8.37 -4.76 -9.25
C LEU A 74 -9.85 -4.85 -9.67
N LYS A 75 -10.75 -4.78 -8.69
CA LYS A 75 -12.19 -4.79 -8.93
C LYS A 75 -12.56 -3.65 -9.89
N THR A 76 -13.42 -3.92 -10.86
CA THR A 76 -13.82 -3.00 -11.94
C THR A 76 -12.77 -2.70 -13.02
N GLN A 77 -11.56 -3.24 -12.92
CA GLN A 77 -10.48 -3.07 -13.91
C GLN A 77 -10.11 -4.42 -14.56
N LYS A 78 -11.07 -5.05 -15.24
CA LYS A 78 -10.94 -6.42 -15.76
C LYS A 78 -9.86 -6.62 -16.82
N ASP A 79 -9.51 -5.55 -17.54
CA ASP A 79 -8.57 -5.61 -18.67
C ASP A 79 -7.14 -5.20 -18.30
N SER A 80 -6.87 -4.92 -17.02
CA SER A 80 -5.57 -4.43 -16.57
C SER A 80 -5.06 -5.26 -15.39
N GLY A 81 -3.95 -5.98 -15.60
CA GLY A 81 -3.18 -6.58 -14.52
C GLY A 81 -2.23 -5.55 -13.90
N PHE A 82 -2.17 -5.52 -12.58
CA PHE A 82 -1.27 -4.64 -11.83
C PHE A 82 -0.15 -5.46 -11.22
N HIS A 83 1.01 -4.85 -11.10
CA HIS A 83 2.11 -5.36 -10.29
C HIS A 83 2.22 -4.53 -9.01
N SER A 84 2.78 -5.11 -7.93
CA SER A 84 2.87 -4.44 -6.62
C SER A 84 3.53 -3.05 -6.70
N TRP A 85 4.56 -2.86 -7.53
CA TRP A 85 5.24 -1.58 -7.70
C TRP A 85 4.39 -0.47 -8.35
N MET A 86 3.24 -0.81 -8.96
CA MET A 86 2.26 0.15 -9.53
C MET A 86 1.33 0.73 -8.47
N LEU A 87 1.32 0.16 -7.28
CA LEU A 87 0.48 0.53 -6.16
C LEU A 87 1.29 1.28 -5.10
N GLU A 88 0.63 2.11 -4.31
CA GLU A 88 1.24 2.65 -3.10
C GLU A 88 1.45 1.53 -2.08
N ASP A 89 2.49 1.65 -1.25
CA ASP A 89 2.87 0.64 -0.28
C ASP A 89 1.94 0.55 0.94
N GLN A 90 0.79 1.16 0.86
CA GLN A 90 -0.17 1.28 1.94
C GLN A 90 -1.50 0.62 1.59
N VAL A 91 -2.08 -0.07 2.57
CA VAL A 91 -3.45 -0.56 2.55
C VAL A 91 -4.36 0.48 3.22
N TYR A 92 -5.60 0.59 2.75
CA TYR A 92 -6.58 1.56 3.22
C TYR A 92 -7.83 0.85 3.74
N GLU A 93 -8.54 1.52 4.65
CA GLU A 93 -9.87 1.13 5.13
C GLU A 93 -10.90 2.17 4.68
N LEU A 94 -12.19 1.79 4.66
CA LEU A 94 -13.28 2.71 4.38
C LEU A 94 -13.82 3.26 5.70
N GLU A 95 -13.78 4.58 5.84
CA GLU A 95 -14.43 5.32 6.92
C GLU A 95 -15.65 6.03 6.35
N GLU A 96 -16.81 5.87 7.00
CA GLU A 96 -18.02 6.59 6.62
C GLU A 96 -17.89 8.07 7.01
N VAL A 97 -18.20 8.95 6.06
CA VAL A 97 -18.06 10.39 6.24
C VAL A 97 -19.26 10.94 7.00
N ASP A 98 -18.99 11.59 8.12
CA ASP A 98 -19.98 12.37 8.86
C ASP A 98 -20.15 13.75 8.20
N LEU A 99 -21.20 13.88 7.40
CA LEU A 99 -21.52 15.11 6.66
C LEU A 99 -21.81 16.33 7.55
N SER A 100 -22.00 16.13 8.86
CA SER A 100 -22.13 17.23 9.81
C SER A 100 -20.79 17.87 10.19
N LYS A 101 -19.68 17.16 9.93
CA LYS A 101 -18.32 17.56 10.34
C LYS A 101 -17.37 17.78 9.17
N GLU A 102 -17.66 17.22 8.01
CA GLU A 102 -16.75 17.27 6.86
C GLU A 102 -17.50 17.65 5.59
N GLU A 103 -17.00 18.67 4.89
CA GLU A 103 -17.47 19.02 3.55
C GLU A 103 -16.97 18.01 2.52
N VAL A 104 -17.88 17.52 1.69
CA VAL A 104 -17.57 16.55 0.65
C VAL A 104 -17.57 17.22 -0.72
N ASN A 105 -16.42 17.22 -1.38
CA ASN A 105 -16.33 17.53 -2.80
C ASN A 105 -16.55 16.26 -3.61
N VAL A 106 -17.67 16.16 -4.31
CA VAL A 106 -18.04 14.96 -5.10
C VAL A 106 -17.07 14.61 -6.23
N ASN A 107 -16.21 15.56 -6.61
CA ASN A 107 -15.17 15.36 -7.63
C ASN A 107 -13.80 14.97 -7.02
N ASP A 108 -13.66 15.00 -5.70
CA ASP A 108 -12.43 14.59 -5.03
C ASP A 108 -12.34 13.05 -5.01
N PRO A 109 -11.29 12.46 -5.60
CA PRO A 109 -11.14 11.01 -5.71
C PRO A 109 -10.97 10.29 -4.37
N LYS A 110 -10.80 11.03 -3.27
CA LYS A 110 -10.75 10.43 -1.91
C LYS A 110 -12.12 10.02 -1.39
N PHE A 111 -13.22 10.57 -1.95
CA PHE A 111 -14.58 10.25 -1.54
C PHE A 111 -15.26 9.33 -2.56
N PHE A 112 -15.96 8.31 -2.10
CA PHE A 112 -16.65 7.33 -2.94
C PHE A 112 -17.76 6.61 -2.17
N THR A 113 -18.56 5.82 -2.88
CA THR A 113 -19.52 4.91 -2.28
C THR A 113 -18.80 3.68 -1.70
N ARG A 114 -19.49 2.88 -0.89
CA ARG A 114 -18.97 1.62 -0.30
C ARG A 114 -18.34 0.67 -1.34
N ASN A 115 -18.79 0.74 -2.59
CA ASN A 115 -18.27 -0.10 -3.68
C ASN A 115 -17.12 0.56 -4.47
N LEU A 116 -16.55 1.66 -3.97
CA LEU A 116 -15.49 2.42 -4.64
C LEU A 116 -15.91 2.96 -6.03
N VAL A 117 -17.19 3.28 -6.20
CA VAL A 117 -17.72 3.93 -7.40
C VAL A 117 -17.96 5.42 -7.15
N PRO A 118 -18.05 6.24 -8.22
CA PRO A 118 -18.30 7.68 -8.08
C PRO A 118 -19.55 7.99 -7.23
N LEU A 119 -19.50 9.10 -6.49
CA LEU A 119 -20.60 9.55 -5.62
C LEU A 119 -21.81 10.07 -6.39
N TRP A 120 -21.62 10.47 -7.65
CA TRP A 120 -22.63 11.08 -8.48
C TRP A 120 -22.92 10.21 -9.68
N ILE A 121 -24.13 9.66 -9.75
CA ILE A 121 -24.58 8.82 -10.87
C ILE A 121 -25.94 9.37 -11.32
N GLU A 122 -26.08 9.64 -12.61
CA GLU A 122 -27.34 10.09 -13.25
C GLU A 122 -27.99 11.29 -12.55
N GLY A 123 -27.18 12.25 -12.11
CA GLY A 123 -27.68 13.47 -11.45
C GLY A 123 -28.10 13.28 -9.98
N LYS A 124 -27.76 12.16 -9.37
CA LYS A 124 -28.09 11.88 -7.95
C LYS A 124 -26.84 11.63 -7.12
N LEU A 125 -26.80 12.23 -5.93
CA LEU A 125 -25.79 11.92 -4.92
C LEU A 125 -26.12 10.58 -4.27
N ILE A 126 -25.12 9.71 -4.19
CA ILE A 126 -25.25 8.37 -3.60
C ILE A 126 -24.69 8.38 -2.18
N LEU A 127 -25.54 8.01 -1.23
CA LEU A 127 -25.21 7.89 0.18
C LEU A 127 -25.27 6.42 0.65
N PRO A 128 -24.55 6.01 1.70
CA PRO A 128 -23.57 6.79 2.46
C PRO A 128 -22.26 7.02 1.70
N ILE A 129 -21.55 8.08 2.07
CA ILE A 129 -20.26 8.46 1.50
C ILE A 129 -19.15 7.90 2.37
N TYR A 130 -18.10 7.40 1.73
CA TYR A 130 -16.92 6.86 2.39
C TYR A 130 -15.66 7.59 1.90
N LYS A 131 -14.65 7.64 2.75
CA LYS A 131 -13.28 8.04 2.38
C LYS A 131 -12.30 6.90 2.70
N ALA A 132 -11.25 6.78 1.90
CA ALA A 132 -10.15 5.88 2.23
C ALA A 132 -9.27 6.55 3.29
N VAL A 133 -9.12 5.87 4.40
CA VAL A 133 -8.13 6.23 5.44
C VAL A 133 -7.05 5.16 5.46
N PRO A 134 -5.80 5.52 5.78
CA PRO A 134 -4.77 4.53 5.97
C PRO A 134 -5.24 3.46 6.96
N ALA A 135 -5.14 2.19 6.56
CA ALA A 135 -5.39 1.10 7.49
C ALA A 135 -4.33 1.17 8.58
N VAL A 136 -4.73 1.67 9.72
CA VAL A 136 -3.87 1.61 10.91
C VAL A 136 -3.93 0.19 11.41
N THR A 137 -2.78 -0.48 11.44
CA THR A 137 -2.70 -1.79 12.08
C THR A 137 -3.15 -1.62 13.53
N LYS A 138 -4.34 -2.15 13.85
CA LYS A 138 -4.91 -2.05 15.21
C LYS A 138 -4.18 -3.03 16.12
N PHE A 139 -3.05 -2.60 16.64
CA PHE A 139 -2.35 -3.36 17.67
C PHE A 139 -3.12 -3.29 18.99
N GLN A 140 -3.06 -4.37 19.75
CA GLN A 140 -3.53 -4.35 21.12
C GLN A 140 -2.48 -3.68 22.02
N PRO A 141 -2.89 -2.91 23.05
CA PRO A 141 -1.96 -2.39 24.03
C PRO A 141 -1.08 -3.52 24.60
N PHE A 142 0.23 -3.27 24.68
CA PHE A 142 1.26 -4.23 25.09
C PHE A 142 1.48 -5.41 24.14
N GLN A 143 0.90 -5.42 22.95
CA GLN A 143 1.24 -6.37 21.92
C GLN A 143 2.71 -6.22 21.54
N LYS A 144 3.42 -7.36 21.43
CA LYS A 144 4.80 -7.40 20.94
C LYS A 144 4.85 -7.05 19.46
N VAL A 145 5.66 -6.10 19.11
CA VAL A 145 5.78 -5.56 17.76
C VAL A 145 7.23 -5.45 17.32
N LEU A 146 7.45 -5.34 16.02
CA LEU A 146 8.71 -4.86 15.45
C LEU A 146 8.53 -3.41 15.03
N VAL A 147 9.50 -2.59 15.35
CA VAL A 147 9.48 -1.15 15.11
C VAL A 147 10.78 -0.68 14.47
N LYS A 148 10.71 0.37 13.67
CA LYS A 148 11.85 1.10 13.15
C LYS A 148 11.50 2.56 12.86
N ASP A 149 12.49 3.44 12.89
CA ASP A 149 12.36 4.80 12.37
C ASP A 149 12.69 4.87 10.87
N MET A 150 12.21 5.93 10.21
CA MET A 150 12.73 6.31 8.91
C MET A 150 14.18 6.76 9.06
N ALA A 151 15.03 6.38 8.11
CA ALA A 151 16.40 6.85 8.08
C ALA A 151 16.43 8.39 8.06
N SER A 152 17.16 8.98 8.99
CA SER A 152 17.48 10.41 8.91
C SER A 152 18.54 10.64 7.84
N ILE A 153 18.67 11.89 7.34
CA ILE A 153 19.68 12.26 6.33
C ILE A 153 21.12 11.89 6.75
N ASN A 154 21.34 11.76 8.05
CA ASN A 154 22.65 11.43 8.61
C ASN A 154 22.79 9.96 9.04
N ASP A 155 21.71 9.19 8.97
CA ASP A 155 21.67 7.80 9.44
C ASP A 155 21.13 6.91 8.33
N CYS A 156 22.04 6.37 7.54
CA CYS A 156 21.70 5.55 6.36
C CYS A 156 21.06 4.19 6.72
N PHE A 157 21.00 3.83 8.00
CA PHE A 157 20.59 2.50 8.43
C PHE A 157 19.62 2.58 9.60
N THR A 158 18.42 2.05 9.38
CA THR A 158 17.50 1.75 10.46
C THR A 158 17.37 0.24 10.62
N VAL A 159 17.31 -0.21 11.85
CA VAL A 159 17.24 -1.64 12.19
C VAL A 159 15.89 -1.92 12.81
N TRP A 160 15.23 -2.97 12.36
CA TRP A 160 14.03 -3.45 13.02
C TRP A 160 14.35 -3.98 14.42
N SER A 161 13.69 -3.44 15.42
CA SER A 161 13.84 -3.80 16.84
C SER A 161 12.51 -4.20 17.46
N ILE A 162 12.56 -4.92 18.55
CA ILE A 162 11.37 -5.34 19.31
C ILE A 162 10.94 -4.22 20.24
N ASP A 163 9.63 -3.97 20.28
CA ASP A 163 9.00 -3.10 21.27
C ASP A 163 7.60 -3.61 21.62
N PHE A 164 6.91 -2.93 22.54
CA PHE A 164 5.55 -3.24 22.94
C PHE A 164 4.65 -2.04 22.66
N TYR A 165 3.63 -2.27 21.85
CA TYR A 165 2.73 -1.23 21.37
C TYR A 165 1.92 -0.61 22.50
N SER A 166 1.72 0.71 22.44
CA SER A 166 0.87 1.45 23.37
C SER A 166 -0.36 2.03 22.66
N TYR A 167 -0.14 2.96 21.72
CA TYR A 167 -1.19 3.56 20.91
C TYR A 167 -0.61 4.21 19.64
N PHE A 168 -1.47 4.61 18.72
CA PHE A 168 -1.08 5.43 17.58
C PHE A 168 -1.27 6.91 17.91
N ASP A 169 -0.20 7.68 17.80
CA ASP A 169 -0.23 9.11 18.03
C ASP A 169 -0.71 9.83 16.77
N MET A 170 -1.91 10.38 16.82
CA MET A 170 -2.55 11.08 15.70
C MET A 170 -1.91 12.42 15.37
N GLU A 171 -1.19 13.06 16.29
CA GLU A 171 -0.53 14.34 16.04
C GLU A 171 0.77 14.17 15.28
N SER A 172 1.60 13.23 15.71
CA SER A 172 2.89 12.94 15.07
C SER A 172 2.78 11.94 13.91
N HIS A 173 1.63 11.27 13.74
CA HIS A 173 1.43 10.15 12.83
C HIS A 173 2.43 9.00 13.05
N LYS A 174 2.76 8.73 14.31
CA LYS A 174 3.73 7.70 14.71
C LYS A 174 3.12 6.67 15.66
N HIS A 175 3.72 5.50 15.70
CA HIS A 175 3.38 4.45 16.65
C HIS A 175 4.08 4.70 17.98
N ARG A 176 3.30 4.94 19.05
CA ARG A 176 3.81 5.02 20.41
C ARG A 176 3.97 3.61 20.97
N CYS A 177 5.20 3.27 21.33
CA CYS A 177 5.54 2.04 22.05
C CYS A 177 6.24 2.37 23.38
N LEU A 178 6.53 1.38 24.19
CA LEU A 178 7.18 1.60 25.50
C LEU A 178 8.55 2.27 25.34
N GLY A 179 9.31 1.89 24.30
CA GLY A 179 10.64 2.44 24.03
C GLY A 179 10.65 3.81 23.32
N GLY A 180 9.53 4.25 22.74
CA GLY A 180 9.53 5.54 22.03
C GLY A 180 8.38 5.73 21.03
N LEU A 181 8.59 6.70 20.13
CA LEU A 181 7.74 6.98 18.96
C LEU A 181 8.45 6.45 17.72
N TRP A 182 7.76 5.68 16.89
CA TRP A 182 8.33 4.97 15.76
C TRP A 182 7.54 5.24 14.47
N ASP A 183 8.24 5.40 13.36
CA ASP A 183 7.61 5.63 12.04
C ASP A 183 6.94 4.37 11.49
N HIS A 184 7.54 3.22 11.78
CA HIS A 184 7.03 1.93 11.30
C HIS A 184 6.80 0.97 12.47
N CYS A 185 5.71 0.22 12.37
CA CYS A 185 5.33 -0.78 13.34
C CYS A 185 4.61 -1.94 12.64
N VAL A 186 5.05 -3.18 12.88
CA VAL A 186 4.39 -4.39 12.37
C VAL A 186 4.25 -5.41 13.50
N PRO A 187 3.28 -6.35 13.43
CA PRO A 187 3.19 -7.43 14.41
C PRO A 187 4.52 -8.20 14.46
N TYR A 188 4.94 -8.63 15.64
CA TYR A 188 6.12 -9.50 15.77
C TYR A 188 5.85 -10.86 15.13
N GLU A 189 4.69 -11.45 15.42
CA GLU A 189 4.28 -12.75 14.88
C GLU A 189 4.15 -12.69 13.35
N GLY A 190 4.86 -13.59 12.69
CA GLY A 190 4.93 -13.68 11.22
C GLY A 190 5.94 -12.73 10.56
N ASN A 191 6.58 -11.84 11.33
CA ASN A 191 7.58 -10.88 10.85
C ASN A 191 8.93 -11.04 11.55
N GLU A 192 9.17 -12.13 12.25
CA GLU A 192 10.40 -12.37 13.03
C GLU A 192 11.67 -12.27 12.19
N HIS A 193 11.56 -12.60 10.91
CA HIS A 193 12.65 -12.52 9.93
C HIS A 193 13.16 -11.10 9.70
N LEU A 194 12.38 -10.07 10.03
CA LEU A 194 12.80 -8.67 9.92
C LEU A 194 13.73 -8.24 11.06
N LEU A 195 13.66 -8.92 12.22
CA LEU A 195 14.42 -8.53 13.40
C LEU A 195 15.93 -8.45 13.12
N GLY A 196 16.52 -7.31 13.44
CA GLY A 196 17.92 -7.04 13.18
C GLY A 196 18.29 -6.81 11.72
N THR A 197 17.33 -6.88 10.78
CA THR A 197 17.60 -6.56 9.38
C THR A 197 17.68 -5.07 9.16
N ARG A 198 18.50 -4.69 8.19
CA ARG A 198 18.68 -3.32 7.72
C ARG A 198 18.08 -3.19 6.33
N GLU A 199 17.28 -2.18 6.09
CA GLU A 199 16.96 -1.76 4.73
C GLU A 199 17.94 -0.64 4.35
N GLU A 200 18.70 -0.87 3.28
CA GLU A 200 19.49 0.19 2.67
C GLU A 200 18.49 1.13 1.95
N THR A 201 18.33 2.33 2.48
CA THR A 201 17.64 3.42 1.79
C THR A 201 18.71 4.23 1.05
N CYS A 202 19.00 3.83 -0.18
CA CYS A 202 19.74 4.64 -1.13
C CYS A 202 18.77 5.31 -2.10
#